data_7c4a34ab91a975ef53a234c0a5304521
#
_entry.id   7c4a34ab91a975ef53a234c0a5304521
#
_cell.length_a   1.000
_cell.length_b   1.000
_cell.length_c   1.000
_cell.angle_alpha   90.00
_cell.angle_beta   90.00
_cell.angle_gamma   90.00
#
_symmetry.space_group_name_H-M   'P 1'
#
loop_
_entity.id
_entity.type
_entity.pdbx_description
1 polymer ?
#
loop_
_entity_poly.entity_id
_entity_poly.type
_entity_poly.pdbx_seq_one_letter_code
_entity_poly.pdbx_strand_id
1 'polypeptide(L)'
;MKTLIVVPARIKSTRLKHKPLLNICGKPLIRWVIENLKKTGFDILLTSDSEEVYKVVKDLDINFVKTKEDLPSGSDRVYEASKDFDVDFIINHQGDEIFSYKEDIEALLKSLQNAPVSSLYTKLDVDSPANVKLVLDKDSNALYFSRALIPYKRNDMPSIYPLKHIGIYAFRKNILETFVKLPQSPLEQIEGLEQLRLLENNIPIKMIYTKNFYHGIDVEEDINIVKGILERFNVFRKEM
;
A
#
# COMPACT_ATOMS: atom_id res chain seq x y z
N MET A 1 15.58 14.53 -6.56
CA MET A 1 15.01 13.23 -6.89
C MET A 1 13.51 13.40 -7.04
N LYS A 2 12.99 13.09 -8.23
CA LYS A 2 11.56 13.24 -8.54
C LYS A 2 10.81 11.99 -8.06
N THR A 3 9.73 12.19 -7.33
CA THR A 3 8.92 11.11 -6.75
C THR A 3 7.47 11.26 -7.17
N LEU A 4 6.82 10.15 -7.50
CA LEU A 4 5.41 10.09 -7.82
C LEU A 4 4.70 9.07 -6.92
N ILE A 5 3.66 9.48 -6.22
CA ILE A 5 2.76 8.56 -5.53
C ILE A 5 1.70 8.10 -6.52
N VAL A 6 1.63 6.82 -6.77
CA VAL A 6 0.64 6.22 -7.67
C VAL A 6 -0.37 5.43 -6.87
N VAL A 7 -1.64 5.75 -7.07
CA VAL A 7 -2.77 5.13 -6.34
C VAL A 7 -3.58 4.29 -7.32
N PRO A 8 -3.41 2.95 -7.31
CA PRO A 8 -4.24 2.06 -8.11
C PRO A 8 -5.61 1.87 -7.45
N ALA A 9 -6.68 2.09 -8.22
CA ALA A 9 -8.05 1.97 -7.74
C ALA A 9 -8.96 1.35 -8.82
N ARG A 10 -9.10 0.03 -8.83
CA ARG A 10 -10.01 -0.64 -9.76
C ARG A 10 -11.44 -0.63 -9.24
N ILE A 11 -12.42 -0.42 -10.17
CA ILE A 11 -13.83 -0.37 -9.78
C ILE A 11 -14.38 -1.76 -9.45
N LYS A 12 -13.90 -2.80 -10.16
CA LYS A 12 -14.28 -4.18 -9.88
C LYS A 12 -13.49 -4.72 -8.72
N SER A 13 -14.13 -4.85 -7.59
CA SER A 13 -13.63 -5.51 -6.38
C SER A 13 -14.52 -6.72 -6.07
N THR A 14 -13.91 -7.86 -5.72
CA THR A 14 -14.63 -9.11 -5.48
C THR A 14 -15.35 -9.14 -4.13
N ARG A 15 -14.76 -8.53 -3.10
CA ARG A 15 -15.31 -8.53 -1.72
C ARG A 15 -16.24 -7.35 -1.46
N LEU A 16 -15.90 -6.16 -1.90
CA LEU A 16 -16.70 -4.95 -1.75
C LEU A 16 -16.94 -4.33 -3.14
N LYS A 17 -18.15 -4.44 -3.66
CA LYS A 17 -18.49 -3.88 -4.97
C LYS A 17 -18.24 -2.37 -5.00
N HIS A 18 -17.64 -1.88 -6.07
CA HIS A 18 -17.32 -0.45 -6.28
C HIS A 18 -16.53 0.15 -5.11
N LYS A 19 -15.63 -0.62 -4.50
CA LYS A 19 -14.86 -0.27 -3.31
C LYS A 19 -14.34 1.18 -3.30
N PRO A 20 -13.70 1.73 -4.36
CA PRO A 20 -13.20 3.09 -4.34
C PRO A 20 -14.29 4.17 -4.16
N LEU A 21 -15.52 3.85 -4.52
CA LEU A 21 -16.68 4.76 -4.46
C LEU A 21 -17.54 4.56 -3.20
N LEU A 22 -17.18 3.63 -2.31
CA LEU A 22 -17.90 3.42 -1.06
C LEU A 22 -17.92 4.69 -0.21
N ASN A 23 -19.12 5.05 0.27
CA ASN A 23 -19.29 6.22 1.12
C ASN A 23 -18.81 5.92 2.54
N ILE A 24 -17.77 6.62 2.98
CA ILE A 24 -17.22 6.57 4.33
C ILE A 24 -17.37 7.96 4.97
N CYS A 25 -18.22 8.09 5.98
CA CYS A 25 -18.48 9.37 6.65
C CYS A 25 -18.75 10.54 5.68
N GLY A 26 -19.63 10.30 4.67
CA GLY A 26 -20.06 11.34 3.73
C GLY A 26 -19.15 11.57 2.52
N LYS A 27 -18.03 10.85 2.38
CA LYS A 27 -17.13 10.95 1.23
C LYS A 27 -16.79 9.58 0.64
N PRO A 28 -16.56 9.46 -0.69
CA PRO A 28 -16.02 8.25 -1.29
C PRO A 28 -14.68 7.85 -0.68
N LEU A 29 -14.43 6.55 -0.54
CA LEU A 29 -13.17 6.01 -0.01
C LEU A 29 -11.94 6.60 -0.71
N ILE A 30 -11.92 6.59 -2.04
CA ILE A 30 -10.78 7.14 -2.81
C ILE A 30 -10.55 8.62 -2.55
N ARG A 31 -11.59 9.39 -2.26
CA ARG A 31 -11.45 10.81 -1.92
C ARG A 31 -10.73 11.00 -0.59
N TRP A 32 -11.03 10.18 0.41
CA TRP A 32 -10.29 10.16 1.67
C TRP A 32 -8.81 9.87 1.46
N VAL A 33 -8.49 8.86 0.65
CA VAL A 33 -7.10 8.49 0.32
C VAL A 33 -6.37 9.66 -0.32
N ILE A 34 -6.93 10.27 -1.37
CA ILE A 34 -6.28 11.36 -2.10
C ILE A 34 -6.15 12.62 -1.22
N GLU A 35 -7.18 13.01 -0.46
CA GLU A 35 -7.11 14.16 0.45
C GLU A 35 -6.03 13.99 1.53
N ASN A 36 -5.82 12.77 2.02
CA ASN A 36 -4.74 12.51 2.97
C ASN A 36 -3.36 12.50 2.32
N LEU A 37 -3.22 11.91 1.14
CA LEU A 37 -1.97 11.93 0.39
C LEU A 37 -1.56 13.35 0.00
N LYS A 38 -2.48 14.22 -0.36
CA LYS A 38 -2.17 15.63 -0.68
C LYS A 38 -1.48 16.37 0.47
N LYS A 39 -1.74 16.00 1.72
CA LYS A 39 -1.06 16.58 2.89
C LYS A 39 0.42 16.24 2.96
N THR A 40 0.86 15.20 2.26
CA THR A 40 2.27 14.81 2.21
C THR A 40 3.13 15.72 1.35
N GLY A 41 2.50 16.44 0.40
CA GLY A 41 3.17 17.39 -0.50
C GLY A 41 3.86 16.75 -1.70
N PHE A 42 3.66 15.44 -1.94
CA PHE A 42 4.16 14.76 -3.14
C PHE A 42 3.16 14.81 -4.29
N ASP A 43 3.66 14.69 -5.51
CA ASP A 43 2.82 14.53 -6.70
C ASP A 43 2.05 13.23 -6.65
N ILE A 44 0.77 13.28 -7.02
CA ILE A 44 -0.14 12.13 -6.97
C ILE A 44 -0.64 11.82 -8.38
N LEU A 45 -0.61 10.53 -8.72
CA LEU A 45 -1.23 9.95 -9.90
C LEU A 45 -2.27 8.91 -9.47
N LEU A 46 -3.54 9.20 -9.71
CA LEU A 46 -4.60 8.20 -9.59
C LEU A 46 -4.68 7.39 -10.88
N THR A 47 -4.79 6.08 -10.75
CA THR A 47 -5.03 5.20 -11.91
C THR A 47 -6.19 4.25 -11.67
N SER A 48 -7.08 4.14 -12.65
CA SER A 48 -8.26 3.28 -12.58
C SER A 48 -8.66 2.78 -13.97
N ASP A 49 -9.41 1.69 -14.00
CA ASP A 49 -10.12 1.19 -15.17
C ASP A 49 -11.42 1.97 -15.47
N SER A 50 -11.87 2.83 -14.54
CA SER A 50 -13.10 3.61 -14.66
C SER A 50 -12.88 5.09 -14.39
N GLU A 51 -13.43 5.93 -15.27
CA GLU A 51 -13.46 7.38 -15.07
C GLU A 51 -14.37 7.83 -13.92
N GLU A 52 -15.31 6.98 -13.49
CA GLU A 52 -16.17 7.29 -12.34
C GLU A 52 -15.35 7.49 -11.06
N VAL A 53 -14.24 6.75 -10.93
CA VAL A 53 -13.31 6.90 -9.81
C VAL A 53 -12.61 8.25 -9.85
N TYR A 54 -12.27 8.76 -11.04
CA TYR A 54 -11.67 10.09 -11.17
C TYR A 54 -12.67 11.22 -10.92
N LYS A 55 -13.93 11.06 -11.37
CA LYS A 55 -14.97 12.10 -11.23
C LYS A 55 -15.15 12.60 -9.80
N VAL A 56 -14.96 11.71 -8.80
CA VAL A 56 -15.15 12.05 -7.37
C VAL A 56 -13.95 12.74 -6.73
N VAL A 57 -12.84 12.91 -7.47
CA VAL A 57 -11.60 13.55 -7.00
C VAL A 57 -11.03 14.57 -7.98
N LYS A 58 -11.69 14.83 -9.12
CA LYS A 58 -11.19 15.73 -10.19
C LYS A 58 -10.94 17.18 -9.74
N ASP A 59 -11.63 17.61 -8.69
CA ASP A 59 -11.47 18.92 -8.07
C ASP A 59 -10.22 19.03 -7.17
N LEU A 60 -9.53 17.91 -6.94
CA LEU A 60 -8.35 17.88 -6.05
C LEU A 60 -7.03 18.16 -6.78
N ASP A 61 -7.07 18.51 -8.07
CA ASP A 61 -5.88 18.86 -8.88
C ASP A 61 -4.78 17.78 -8.76
N ILE A 62 -5.09 16.57 -9.26
CA ILE A 62 -4.19 15.42 -9.33
C ILE A 62 -4.14 14.86 -10.74
N ASN A 63 -3.05 14.19 -11.07
CA ASN A 63 -2.95 13.47 -12.34
C ASN A 63 -3.85 12.22 -12.34
N PHE A 64 -4.40 11.90 -13.51
CA PHE A 64 -5.18 10.69 -13.73
C PHE A 64 -4.77 9.99 -15.03
N VAL A 65 -4.56 8.68 -14.94
CA VAL A 65 -4.35 7.81 -16.10
C VAL A 65 -5.35 6.65 -16.05
N LYS A 66 -6.17 6.54 -17.10
CA LYS A 66 -7.05 5.39 -17.29
C LYS A 66 -6.22 4.21 -17.79
N THR A 67 -6.34 3.09 -17.11
CA THR A 67 -5.65 1.84 -17.45
C THR A 67 -6.65 0.74 -17.82
N LYS A 68 -6.16 -0.31 -18.45
CA LYS A 68 -7.00 -1.47 -18.80
C LYS A 68 -7.55 -2.15 -17.55
N GLU A 69 -8.69 -2.81 -17.68
CA GLU A 69 -9.34 -3.53 -16.59
C GLU A 69 -8.56 -4.80 -16.20
N ASP A 70 -8.04 -5.52 -17.18
CA ASP A 70 -7.48 -6.87 -17.09
C ASP A 70 -5.99 -6.93 -16.71
N LEU A 71 -5.45 -5.86 -16.09
CA LEU A 71 -4.07 -5.89 -15.60
C LEU A 71 -3.92 -6.88 -14.45
N PRO A 72 -2.82 -7.68 -14.44
CA PRO A 72 -2.64 -8.82 -13.53
C PRO A 72 -2.65 -8.44 -12.04
N SER A 73 -2.02 -7.31 -11.69
CA SER A 73 -1.89 -6.87 -10.29
C SER A 73 -2.01 -5.36 -10.11
N GLY A 74 -1.99 -4.93 -8.84
CA GLY A 74 -1.90 -3.50 -8.49
C GLY A 74 -0.60 -2.88 -8.99
N SER A 75 0.52 -3.58 -8.87
CA SER A 75 1.84 -3.11 -9.33
C SER A 75 1.94 -3.00 -10.84
N ASP A 76 1.30 -3.90 -11.61
CA ASP A 76 1.21 -3.78 -13.07
C ASP A 76 0.45 -2.50 -13.46
N ARG A 77 -0.63 -2.19 -12.74
CA ARG A 77 -1.41 -0.95 -12.96
C ARG A 77 -0.60 0.29 -12.63
N VAL A 78 0.14 0.26 -11.54
CA VAL A 78 1.04 1.36 -11.13
C VAL A 78 2.10 1.61 -12.20
N TYR A 79 2.75 0.56 -12.69
CA TYR A 79 3.75 0.69 -13.76
C TYR A 79 3.15 1.22 -15.05
N GLU A 80 2.06 0.62 -15.53
CA GLU A 80 1.42 1.02 -16.79
C GLU A 80 1.02 2.50 -16.77
N ALA A 81 0.51 3.00 -15.63
CA ALA A 81 0.12 4.39 -15.49
C ALA A 81 1.29 5.35 -15.38
N SER A 82 2.44 4.90 -14.84
CA SER A 82 3.57 5.78 -14.51
C SER A 82 4.77 5.65 -15.46
N LYS A 83 4.75 4.72 -16.42
CA LYS A 83 5.91 4.43 -17.28
C LYS A 83 6.45 5.64 -18.05
N ASP A 84 5.57 6.53 -18.49
CA ASP A 84 5.93 7.72 -19.30
C ASP A 84 6.24 8.97 -18.43
N PHE A 85 6.12 8.89 -17.12
CA PHE A 85 6.49 9.98 -16.22
C PHE A 85 8.01 10.00 -15.99
N ASP A 86 8.61 11.19 -16.08
CA ASP A 86 10.04 11.42 -15.79
C ASP A 86 10.26 11.52 -14.27
N VAL A 87 10.34 10.38 -13.60
CA VAL A 87 10.53 10.26 -12.15
C VAL A 87 11.55 9.18 -11.80
N ASP A 88 12.26 9.37 -10.68
CA ASP A 88 13.26 8.43 -10.16
C ASP A 88 12.61 7.34 -9.33
N PHE A 89 11.61 7.73 -8.51
CA PHE A 89 10.97 6.87 -7.52
C PHE A 89 9.45 6.85 -7.67
N ILE A 90 8.86 5.69 -7.44
CA ILE A 90 7.42 5.46 -7.45
C ILE A 90 7.01 4.90 -6.09
N ILE A 91 6.03 5.55 -5.45
CA ILE A 91 5.33 5.01 -4.29
C ILE A 91 4.04 4.35 -4.79
N ASN A 92 3.92 3.03 -4.62
CA ASN A 92 2.67 2.32 -4.82
C ASN A 92 1.88 2.39 -3.51
N HIS A 93 0.87 3.26 -3.47
CA HIS A 93 0.00 3.44 -2.32
C HIS A 93 -1.39 2.90 -2.63
N GLN A 94 -1.82 1.89 -1.86
CA GLN A 94 -3.10 1.23 -2.16
C GLN A 94 -4.29 2.19 -2.04
N GLY A 95 -5.24 2.07 -2.99
CA GLY A 95 -6.43 2.94 -3.06
C GLY A 95 -7.49 2.66 -1.99
N ASP A 96 -7.24 1.74 -1.07
CA ASP A 96 -8.07 1.38 0.07
C ASP A 96 -7.44 1.73 1.43
N GLU A 97 -6.21 2.22 1.46
CA GLU A 97 -5.53 2.69 2.65
C GLU A 97 -5.75 4.19 2.82
N ILE A 98 -6.64 4.56 3.75
CA ILE A 98 -7.02 5.97 3.97
C ILE A 98 -5.88 6.76 4.61
N PHE A 99 -5.16 6.14 5.53
CA PHE A 99 -4.16 6.83 6.33
C PHE A 99 -2.82 6.90 5.62
N SER A 100 -2.23 8.09 5.60
CA SER A 100 -0.94 8.34 4.95
C SER A 100 -0.17 9.38 5.73
N TYR A 101 1.09 9.09 5.99
CA TYR A 101 1.95 9.94 6.82
C TYR A 101 3.20 10.32 6.04
N LYS A 102 3.49 11.62 6.02
CA LYS A 102 4.62 12.16 5.26
C LYS A 102 5.95 11.55 5.71
N GLU A 103 6.14 11.42 7.01
CA GLU A 103 7.36 10.87 7.61
C GLU A 103 7.61 9.42 7.19
N ASP A 104 6.56 8.60 7.01
CA ASP A 104 6.71 7.22 6.55
C ASP A 104 7.10 7.18 5.07
N ILE A 105 6.51 8.04 4.24
CA ILE A 105 6.88 8.15 2.81
C ILE A 105 8.32 8.62 2.68
N GLU A 106 8.74 9.62 3.44
CA GLU A 106 10.13 10.11 3.45
C GLU A 106 11.12 9.03 3.91
N ALA A 107 10.74 8.22 4.93
CA ALA A 107 11.56 7.11 5.40
C ALA A 107 11.71 6.00 4.34
N LEU A 108 10.63 5.65 3.63
CA LEU A 108 10.68 4.74 2.49
C LEU A 108 11.63 5.25 1.40
N LEU A 109 11.48 6.51 0.99
CA LEU A 109 12.32 7.12 -0.04
C LEU A 109 13.80 7.18 0.37
N LYS A 110 14.07 7.52 1.62
CA LYS A 110 15.45 7.54 2.16
C LYS A 110 16.10 6.17 2.08
N SER A 111 15.36 5.11 2.34
CA SER A 111 15.89 3.74 2.30
C SER A 111 16.27 3.29 0.88
N LEU A 112 15.64 3.86 -0.16
CA LEU A 112 15.96 3.57 -1.56
C LEU A 112 17.36 4.06 -1.99
N GLN A 113 18.07 4.82 -1.16
CA GLN A 113 19.48 5.12 -1.42
C GLN A 113 20.33 3.84 -1.44
N ASN A 114 19.98 2.86 -0.59
CA ASN A 114 20.73 1.61 -0.41
C ASN A 114 19.91 0.34 -0.72
N ALA A 115 18.65 0.47 -1.10
CA ALA A 115 17.77 -0.65 -1.40
C ALA A 115 17.03 -0.44 -2.75
N PRO A 116 16.70 -1.52 -3.48
CA PRO A 116 15.93 -1.42 -4.73
C PRO A 116 14.44 -1.17 -4.46
N VAL A 117 13.91 -1.74 -3.38
CA VAL A 117 12.51 -1.65 -2.94
C VAL A 117 12.48 -1.45 -1.43
N SER A 118 11.49 -0.70 -0.96
CA SER A 118 11.17 -0.64 0.47
C SER A 118 9.67 -0.71 0.73
N SER A 119 9.30 -1.15 1.94
CA SER A 119 7.91 -1.23 2.39
C SER A 119 7.82 -1.00 3.89
N LEU A 120 6.60 -0.85 4.41
CA LEU A 120 6.35 -0.58 5.82
C LEU A 120 5.97 -1.83 6.60
N TYR A 121 6.27 -1.81 7.89
CA TYR A 121 5.77 -2.81 8.84
C TYR A 121 5.49 -2.20 10.21
N THR A 122 4.64 -2.88 10.98
CA THR A 122 4.34 -2.55 12.36
C THR A 122 4.21 -3.83 13.21
N LYS A 123 3.92 -3.70 14.50
CA LYS A 123 3.55 -4.85 15.31
C LYS A 123 2.18 -5.37 14.91
N LEU A 124 2.00 -6.69 14.96
CA LEU A 124 0.69 -7.30 14.73
C LEU A 124 -0.17 -7.15 15.98
N ASP A 125 -1.33 -6.52 15.84
CA ASP A 125 -2.31 -6.38 16.92
C ASP A 125 -3.33 -7.53 16.93
N VAL A 126 -3.77 -7.97 15.72
CA VAL A 126 -4.78 -9.01 15.56
C VAL A 126 -4.29 -10.04 14.53
N ASP A 127 -4.23 -11.31 14.93
CA ASP A 127 -3.95 -12.39 13.98
C ASP A 127 -5.18 -12.68 13.12
N SER A 128 -5.01 -12.44 11.82
CA SER A 128 -5.99 -12.72 10.79
C SER A 128 -5.25 -13.03 9.48
N PRO A 129 -5.74 -13.93 8.62
CA PRO A 129 -5.19 -14.15 7.28
C PRO A 129 -5.22 -12.90 6.39
N ALA A 130 -6.06 -11.90 6.70
CA ALA A 130 -6.06 -10.61 6.02
C ALA A 130 -4.82 -9.77 6.36
N ASN A 131 -4.30 -9.89 7.59
CA ASN A 131 -3.06 -9.25 8.00
C ASN A 131 -1.88 -10.10 7.55
N VAL A 132 -1.10 -9.61 6.60
CA VAL A 132 0.11 -10.29 6.13
C VAL A 132 1.20 -10.17 7.19
N LYS A 133 1.77 -11.31 7.61
CA LYS A 133 2.89 -11.36 8.55
C LYS A 133 4.20 -11.41 7.80
N LEU A 134 5.28 -10.99 8.46
CA LEU A 134 6.62 -11.03 7.89
C LEU A 134 7.67 -11.36 8.93
N VAL A 135 8.79 -11.88 8.46
CA VAL A 135 10.03 -12.06 9.24
C VAL A 135 11.16 -11.29 8.57
N LEU A 136 12.07 -10.79 9.39
CA LEU A 136 13.16 -9.91 8.96
C LEU A 136 14.52 -10.55 9.22
N ASP A 137 15.50 -10.20 8.40
CA ASP A 137 16.91 -10.40 8.71
C ASP A 137 17.41 -9.33 9.71
N LYS A 138 18.69 -9.45 10.13
CA LYS A 138 19.35 -8.50 11.04
C LYS A 138 19.44 -7.07 10.48
N ASP A 139 19.41 -6.94 9.17
CA ASP A 139 19.51 -5.67 8.46
C ASP A 139 18.12 -5.12 8.07
N SER A 140 17.06 -5.67 8.65
CA SER A 140 15.65 -5.31 8.36
C SER A 140 15.25 -5.48 6.90
N ASN A 141 15.81 -6.44 6.17
CA ASN A 141 15.23 -6.88 4.91
C ASN A 141 14.21 -8.00 5.16
N ALA A 142 13.17 -8.05 4.36
CA ALA A 142 12.19 -9.13 4.45
C ALA A 142 12.82 -10.46 4.08
N LEU A 143 12.67 -11.46 4.97
CA LEU A 143 13.03 -12.86 4.68
C LEU A 143 11.85 -13.60 4.04
N TYR A 144 10.64 -13.35 4.53
CA TYR A 144 9.42 -13.96 4.01
C TYR A 144 8.18 -13.17 4.43
N PHE A 145 7.10 -13.31 3.63
CA PHE A 145 5.76 -12.83 3.93
C PHE A 145 4.79 -14.00 3.90
N SER A 146 3.84 -14.03 4.85
CA SER A 146 2.83 -15.08 4.89
C SER A 146 1.50 -14.60 5.45
N ARG A 147 0.41 -15.23 4.97
CA ARG A 147 -0.90 -15.11 5.61
C ARG A 147 -1.01 -15.97 6.88
N ALA A 148 -0.18 -17.00 7.03
CA ALA A 148 -0.05 -17.77 8.26
C ALA A 148 0.70 -16.95 9.34
N LEU A 149 0.51 -17.34 10.61
CA LEU A 149 1.27 -16.76 11.71
C LEU A 149 2.73 -17.22 11.67
N ILE A 150 3.64 -16.29 11.45
CA ILE A 150 5.09 -16.50 11.43
C ILE A 150 5.82 -15.47 12.30
N PRO A 151 7.00 -15.84 12.90
CA PRO A 151 7.57 -17.19 12.97
C PRO A 151 6.80 -18.10 13.94
N TYR A 152 6.97 -19.44 13.81
CA TYR A 152 6.43 -20.35 14.80
C TYR A 152 7.13 -20.17 16.14
N LYS A 153 6.34 -19.84 17.18
CA LYS A 153 6.86 -19.63 18.54
C LYS A 153 6.97 -20.96 19.27
N ARG A 154 8.17 -21.55 19.28
CA ARG A 154 8.43 -22.80 19.99
C ARG A 154 8.58 -22.62 21.51
N ASN A 155 9.17 -21.50 21.93
CA ASN A 155 9.48 -21.22 23.33
C ASN A 155 8.94 -19.84 23.73
N ASP A 156 8.64 -19.66 25.03
CA ASP A 156 8.23 -18.38 25.59
C ASP A 156 9.44 -17.45 25.80
N MET A 157 9.90 -16.83 24.71
CA MET A 157 10.95 -15.82 24.76
C MET A 157 10.36 -14.45 24.42
N PRO A 158 10.89 -13.36 25.02
CA PRO A 158 10.58 -12.02 24.56
C PRO A 158 10.91 -11.88 23.08
N SER A 159 9.97 -11.35 22.30
CA SER A 159 10.11 -11.22 20.86
C SER A 159 9.44 -9.97 20.35
N ILE A 160 9.98 -9.38 19.28
CA ILE A 160 9.31 -8.32 18.51
C ILE A 160 8.17 -8.87 17.66
N TYR A 161 8.17 -10.19 17.40
CA TYR A 161 7.17 -10.86 16.56
C TYR A 161 5.88 -11.18 17.32
N PRO A 162 4.77 -11.37 16.60
CA PRO A 162 4.62 -11.26 15.15
C PRO A 162 4.59 -9.81 14.64
N LEU A 163 5.03 -9.62 13.39
CA LEU A 163 5.02 -8.33 12.68
C LEU A 163 3.96 -8.34 11.58
N LYS A 164 3.34 -7.19 11.34
CA LYS A 164 2.36 -6.96 10.27
C LYS A 164 2.98 -6.13 9.16
N HIS A 165 2.85 -6.59 7.93
CA HIS A 165 3.18 -5.83 6.73
C HIS A 165 2.12 -4.77 6.43
N ILE A 166 2.55 -3.60 5.97
CA ILE A 166 1.69 -2.54 5.45
C ILE A 166 2.01 -2.39 3.96
N GLY A 167 1.01 -2.62 3.10
CA GLY A 167 1.15 -2.75 1.65
C GLY A 167 1.44 -1.45 0.88
N ILE A 168 2.26 -0.57 1.45
CA ILE A 168 2.77 0.63 0.78
C ILE A 168 4.22 0.37 0.40
N TYR A 169 4.54 0.52 -0.89
CA TYR A 169 5.87 0.23 -1.40
C TYR A 169 6.48 1.46 -2.06
N ALA A 170 7.78 1.63 -1.84
CA ALA A 170 8.59 2.52 -2.65
C ALA A 170 9.52 1.71 -3.55
N PHE A 171 9.57 2.07 -4.82
CA PHE A 171 10.41 1.46 -5.83
C PHE A 171 11.32 2.49 -6.48
N ARG A 172 12.55 2.08 -6.82
CA ARG A 172 13.23 2.73 -7.94
C ARG A 172 12.47 2.38 -9.21
N LYS A 173 12.25 3.35 -10.11
CA LYS A 173 11.40 3.15 -11.30
C LYS A 173 11.84 1.95 -12.16
N ASN A 174 13.13 1.79 -12.38
CA ASN A 174 13.70 0.67 -13.15
C ASN A 174 13.45 -0.70 -12.48
N ILE A 175 13.36 -0.74 -11.15
CA ILE A 175 13.06 -1.97 -10.41
C ILE A 175 11.57 -2.32 -10.51
N LEU A 176 10.67 -1.34 -10.48
CA LEU A 176 9.26 -1.59 -10.74
C LEU A 176 9.06 -2.13 -12.18
N GLU A 177 9.74 -1.56 -13.15
CA GLU A 177 9.75 -2.07 -14.54
C GLU A 177 10.23 -3.52 -14.61
N THR A 178 11.31 -3.84 -13.90
CA THR A 178 11.82 -5.23 -13.82
C THR A 178 10.78 -6.14 -13.19
N PHE A 179 10.19 -5.72 -12.06
CA PHE A 179 9.22 -6.51 -11.29
C PHE A 179 8.01 -6.93 -12.14
N VAL A 180 7.40 -6.00 -12.87
CA VAL A 180 6.21 -6.31 -13.68
C VAL A 180 6.49 -7.21 -14.88
N LYS A 181 7.76 -7.29 -15.32
CA LYS A 181 8.20 -8.18 -16.40
C LYS A 181 8.51 -9.61 -15.92
N LEU A 182 8.67 -9.81 -14.60
CA LEU A 182 8.88 -11.14 -14.03
C LEU A 182 7.60 -11.96 -14.12
N PRO A 183 7.69 -13.27 -14.46
CA PRO A 183 6.54 -14.16 -14.38
C PRO A 183 6.11 -14.32 -12.92
N GLN A 184 4.80 -14.58 -12.71
CA GLN A 184 4.30 -14.92 -11.38
C GLN A 184 5.05 -16.12 -10.81
N SER A 185 5.49 -15.99 -9.56
CA SER A 185 6.28 -17.00 -8.89
C SER A 185 5.42 -17.99 -8.09
N PRO A 186 5.93 -19.21 -7.78
CA PRO A 186 5.17 -20.21 -7.05
C PRO A 186 4.68 -19.75 -5.68
N LEU A 187 5.53 -19.10 -4.88
CA LEU A 187 5.13 -18.62 -3.54
C LEU A 187 4.13 -17.46 -3.63
N GLU A 188 4.27 -16.57 -4.62
CA GLU A 188 3.28 -15.53 -4.91
C GLU A 188 1.89 -16.12 -5.14
N GLN A 189 1.81 -17.19 -5.95
CA GLN A 189 0.53 -17.84 -6.27
C GLN A 189 -0.07 -18.56 -5.07
N ILE A 190 0.76 -19.24 -4.26
CA ILE A 190 0.31 -19.98 -3.08
C ILE A 190 -0.22 -19.06 -1.99
N GLU A 191 0.52 -17.99 -1.66
CA GLU A 191 0.15 -17.04 -0.61
C GLU A 191 -0.81 -15.94 -1.11
N GLY A 192 -0.91 -15.74 -2.44
CA GLY A 192 -1.61 -14.61 -3.04
C GLY A 192 -0.96 -13.27 -2.66
N LEU A 193 0.37 -13.22 -2.66
CA LEU A 193 1.19 -12.09 -2.22
C LEU A 193 2.23 -11.74 -3.29
N GLU A 194 1.98 -10.67 -4.05
CA GLU A 194 2.82 -10.28 -5.21
C GLU A 194 4.28 -9.98 -4.84
N GLN A 195 4.55 -9.48 -3.63
CA GLN A 195 5.90 -9.16 -3.19
C GLN A 195 6.82 -10.38 -3.01
N LEU A 196 6.28 -11.58 -2.92
CA LEU A 196 7.08 -12.81 -2.88
C LEU A 196 7.82 -13.03 -4.19
N ARG A 197 7.28 -12.56 -5.32
CA ARG A 197 7.97 -12.58 -6.62
C ARG A 197 9.31 -11.83 -6.58
N LEU A 198 9.38 -10.71 -5.83
CA LEU A 198 10.64 -9.99 -5.64
C LEU A 198 11.66 -10.87 -4.90
N LEU A 199 11.25 -11.46 -3.77
CA LEU A 199 12.14 -12.30 -2.94
C LEU A 199 12.63 -13.54 -3.69
N GLU A 200 11.74 -14.23 -4.42
CA GLU A 200 12.10 -15.41 -5.23
C GLU A 200 13.06 -15.06 -6.39
N ASN A 201 13.11 -13.80 -6.81
CA ASN A 201 14.05 -13.31 -7.81
C ASN A 201 15.25 -12.53 -7.19
N ASN A 202 15.55 -12.74 -5.91
CA ASN A 202 16.65 -12.12 -5.19
C ASN A 202 16.65 -10.57 -5.20
N ILE A 203 15.48 -9.97 -5.30
CA ILE A 203 15.30 -8.52 -5.16
C ILE A 203 14.90 -8.22 -3.71
N PRO A 204 15.82 -7.71 -2.88
CA PRO A 204 15.55 -7.50 -1.46
C PRO A 204 14.54 -6.36 -1.25
N ILE A 205 13.69 -6.53 -0.23
CA ILE A 205 12.74 -5.50 0.21
C ILE A 205 13.20 -5.00 1.58
N LYS A 206 13.62 -3.74 1.65
CA LYS A 206 13.95 -3.08 2.90
C LYS A 206 12.69 -2.73 3.66
N MET A 207 12.57 -3.20 4.89
CA MET A 207 11.39 -2.97 5.72
C MET A 207 11.63 -1.83 6.70
N ILE A 208 10.69 -0.89 6.76
CA ILE A 208 10.73 0.30 7.61
C ILE A 208 9.64 0.19 8.67
N TYR A 209 10.05 0.27 9.95
CA TYR A 209 9.11 0.26 11.06
C TYR A 209 8.33 1.57 11.14
N THR A 210 7.02 1.48 11.31
CA THR A 210 6.17 2.63 11.63
C THR A 210 5.36 2.40 12.90
N LYS A 211 5.12 3.49 13.63
CA LYS A 211 4.19 3.56 14.78
C LYS A 211 2.82 4.08 14.36
N ASN A 212 2.73 4.60 13.14
CA ASN A 212 1.52 5.20 12.63
C ASN A 212 0.45 4.14 12.38
N PHE A 213 -0.80 4.55 12.48
CA PHE A 213 -1.93 3.67 12.28
C PHE A 213 -2.22 3.51 10.78
N TYR A 214 -2.30 2.26 10.34
CA TYR A 214 -2.69 1.88 8.99
C TYR A 214 -3.76 0.79 9.05
N HIS A 215 -4.82 0.98 8.27
CA HIS A 215 -5.91 0.02 8.18
C HIS A 215 -6.58 0.12 6.80
N GLY A 216 -6.27 -0.84 5.94
CA GLY A 216 -6.92 -0.96 4.65
C GLY A 216 -8.36 -1.43 4.78
N ILE A 217 -9.24 -0.98 3.92
CA ILE A 217 -10.65 -1.40 3.90
C ILE A 217 -10.79 -2.55 2.91
N ASP A 218 -10.95 -3.77 3.39
CA ASP A 218 -11.07 -4.98 2.56
C ASP A 218 -12.43 -5.68 2.70
N VAL A 219 -13.03 -5.57 3.86
CA VAL A 219 -14.34 -6.15 4.21
C VAL A 219 -15.22 -5.09 4.89
N GLU A 220 -16.49 -5.42 5.09
CA GLU A 220 -17.46 -4.45 5.64
C GLU A 220 -17.14 -4.05 7.09
N GLU A 221 -16.54 -4.96 7.86
CA GLU A 221 -16.09 -4.71 9.23
C GLU A 221 -15.03 -3.61 9.31
N ASP A 222 -14.13 -3.53 8.31
CA ASP A 222 -13.10 -2.49 8.24
C ASP A 222 -13.70 -1.09 8.14
N ILE A 223 -14.85 -0.97 7.47
CA ILE A 223 -15.57 0.30 7.35
C ILE A 223 -15.94 0.85 8.72
N ASN A 224 -16.42 -0.01 9.63
CA ASN A 224 -16.81 0.40 10.96
C ASN A 224 -15.61 0.83 11.82
N ILE A 225 -14.49 0.12 11.70
CA ILE A 225 -13.23 0.48 12.37
C ILE A 225 -12.77 1.87 11.91
N VAL A 226 -12.71 2.08 10.59
CA VAL A 226 -12.26 3.35 10.01
C VAL A 226 -13.22 4.49 10.35
N LYS A 227 -14.54 4.29 10.31
CA LYS A 227 -15.54 5.28 10.74
C LYS A 227 -15.29 5.75 12.17
N GLY A 228 -15.14 4.81 13.11
CA GLY A 228 -14.90 5.14 14.51
C GLY A 228 -13.62 5.96 14.72
N ILE A 229 -12.59 5.72 13.91
CA ILE A 229 -11.35 6.49 13.95
C ILE A 229 -11.54 7.88 13.37
N LEU A 230 -12.16 7.99 12.18
CA LEU A 230 -12.41 9.29 11.53
C LEU A 230 -13.30 10.19 12.38
N GLU A 231 -14.30 9.64 13.08
CA GLU A 231 -15.16 10.38 13.98
C GLU A 231 -14.37 10.95 15.17
N ARG A 232 -13.48 10.17 15.78
CA ARG A 232 -12.59 10.64 16.85
C ARG A 232 -11.69 11.79 16.36
N PHE A 233 -11.07 11.67 15.21
CA PHE A 233 -10.25 12.75 14.63
C PHE A 233 -11.07 14.01 14.32
N ASN A 234 -12.32 13.90 13.89
CA ASN A 234 -13.20 15.03 13.62
C ASN A 234 -13.70 15.72 14.90
N VAL A 235 -13.91 14.97 16.00
CA VAL A 235 -14.25 15.55 17.32
C VAL A 235 -13.10 16.42 17.81
N PHE A 236 -11.85 15.93 17.77
CA PHE A 236 -10.67 16.70 18.19
C PHE A 236 -10.43 17.97 17.34
N ARG A 237 -10.84 17.99 16.06
CA ARG A 237 -10.73 19.18 15.21
C ARG A 237 -11.80 20.25 15.46
N LYS A 238 -12.92 19.90 16.09
CA LYS A 238 -13.99 20.85 16.43
C LYS A 238 -13.78 21.51 17.80
N GLU A 239 -12.89 20.97 18.62
CA GLU A 239 -12.57 21.48 19.95
C GLU A 239 -11.29 22.35 19.99
N MET A 240 -10.59 22.51 18.85
CA MET A 240 -9.49 23.48 18.62
C MET A 240 -9.96 24.64 17.76
#